data_72a7efabe2ea40b9580efafcc8029adb
#
_entry.id   72a7efabe2ea40b9580efafcc8029adb
#
_cell.length_a   1.000
_cell.length_b   1.000
_cell.length_c   1.000
_cell.angle_alpha   90.00
_cell.angle_beta   90.00
_cell.angle_gamma   90.00
#
_symmetry.space_group_name_H-M   'P 1'
#
loop_
_entity.id
_entity.type
_entity.pdbx_description
1 polymer ?
#
loop_
_entity_poly.entity_id
_entity_poly.type
_entity_poly.pdbx_seq_one_letter_code
_entity_poly.pdbx_strand_id
1 'polypeptide(L)'
;SFIDGKKVGIYGHSGGGFMAAAAICTYPDFYKAAVSCSGNHDNSIYNRGWGECYNGVREVEKVVKDSLGNETKEYEYKFRVKSNAEIAKNLKGHLMLVTGDMDKNVNPAHTYRMAQALIEAGKDFDMLVIPGAGHGYGSADEYFEKKMYRFFAKHLLGDTRADYWGDINRSK
;
A
#
# COMPACT_ATOMS: atom_id res chain seq x y z
N SER A 1 -9.11 -29.91 -3.83
CA SER A 1 -9.44 -28.48 -3.77
C SER A 1 -9.30 -27.88 -5.17
N PHE A 2 -10.25 -27.07 -5.61
CA PHE A 2 -10.18 -26.34 -6.89
C PHE A 2 -9.45 -24.97 -6.74
N ILE A 3 -9.05 -24.63 -5.53
CA ILE A 3 -8.26 -23.43 -5.22
C ILE A 3 -6.81 -23.83 -4.96
N ASP A 4 -5.88 -23.18 -5.64
CA ASP A 4 -4.45 -23.28 -5.35
C ASP A 4 -4.06 -22.22 -4.31
N GLY A 5 -3.97 -22.62 -3.04
CA GLY A 5 -3.57 -21.73 -1.94
C GLY A 5 -2.15 -21.15 -2.06
N LYS A 6 -1.35 -21.61 -3.03
CA LYS A 6 -0.03 -21.06 -3.32
C LYS A 6 -0.07 -19.90 -4.33
N LYS A 7 -1.24 -19.59 -4.89
CA LYS A 7 -1.45 -18.57 -5.93
C LYS A 7 -2.51 -17.56 -5.51
N VAL A 8 -2.43 -17.07 -4.29
CA VAL A 8 -3.38 -16.08 -3.77
C VAL A 8 -2.82 -14.67 -3.95
N GLY A 9 -3.62 -13.83 -4.61
CA GLY A 9 -3.36 -12.40 -4.74
C GLY A 9 -4.44 -11.57 -4.08
N ILE A 10 -4.15 -10.30 -3.86
CA ILE A 10 -5.09 -9.33 -3.29
C ILE A 10 -4.93 -7.98 -3.99
N TYR A 11 -6.02 -7.27 -4.20
CA TYR A 11 -5.97 -5.89 -4.64
C TYR A 11 -7.02 -5.05 -3.92
N GLY A 12 -6.81 -3.76 -3.91
CA GLY A 12 -7.76 -2.83 -3.34
C GLY A 12 -7.41 -1.38 -3.63
N HIS A 13 -8.42 -0.52 -3.51
CA HIS A 13 -8.33 0.91 -3.74
C HIS A 13 -8.62 1.68 -2.45
N SER A 14 -7.96 2.81 -2.22
CA SER A 14 -8.15 3.68 -1.05
C SER A 14 -7.87 2.93 0.26
N GLY A 15 -8.82 2.87 1.19
CA GLY A 15 -8.73 2.00 2.37
C GLY A 15 -8.48 0.53 2.01
N GLY A 16 -9.02 0.04 0.88
CA GLY A 16 -8.70 -1.28 0.33
C GLY A 16 -7.25 -1.39 -0.15
N GLY A 17 -6.67 -0.31 -0.67
CA GLY A 17 -5.24 -0.23 -1.02
C GLY A 17 -4.35 -0.34 0.22
N PHE A 18 -4.71 0.37 1.31
CA PHE A 18 -4.06 0.17 2.60
C PHE A 18 -4.10 -1.30 3.02
N MET A 19 -5.30 -1.91 2.97
CA MET A 19 -5.50 -3.31 3.38
C MET A 19 -4.75 -4.30 2.50
N ALA A 20 -4.67 -4.08 1.19
CA ALA A 20 -3.92 -4.95 0.28
C ALA A 20 -2.42 -4.97 0.61
N ALA A 21 -1.82 -3.81 0.82
CA ALA A 21 -0.42 -3.70 1.25
C ALA A 21 -0.19 -4.25 2.66
N ALA A 22 -1.11 -3.96 3.60
CA ALA A 22 -1.06 -4.52 4.95
C ALA A 22 -1.13 -6.06 4.94
N ALA A 23 -2.03 -6.63 4.12
CA ALA A 23 -2.23 -8.08 4.04
C ALA A 23 -0.98 -8.81 3.56
N ILE A 24 -0.36 -8.36 2.46
CA ILE A 24 0.85 -9.02 1.93
C ILE A 24 2.06 -8.87 2.85
N CYS A 25 2.16 -7.76 3.60
CA CYS A 25 3.23 -7.56 4.58
C CYS A 25 2.96 -8.28 5.91
N THR A 26 1.70 -8.51 6.28
CA THR A 26 1.34 -9.22 7.52
C THR A 26 1.32 -10.73 7.34
N TYR A 27 0.89 -11.18 6.17
CA TYR A 27 0.78 -12.60 5.82
C TYR A 27 1.62 -12.94 4.57
N PRO A 28 2.96 -12.72 4.63
CA PRO A 28 3.83 -12.79 3.46
C PRO A 28 3.98 -14.20 2.89
N ASP A 29 3.66 -15.22 3.66
CA ASP A 29 3.70 -16.61 3.21
C ASP A 29 2.39 -17.04 2.53
N PHE A 30 1.31 -16.31 2.74
CA PHE A 30 0.00 -16.57 2.14
C PHE A 30 -0.22 -15.79 0.84
N TYR A 31 -0.10 -14.45 0.88
CA TYR A 31 -0.27 -13.62 -0.32
C TYR A 31 1.00 -13.61 -1.17
N LYS A 32 0.87 -13.94 -2.46
CA LYS A 32 1.99 -13.97 -3.41
C LYS A 32 2.11 -12.72 -4.25
N ALA A 33 0.99 -12.04 -4.49
CA ALA A 33 0.96 -10.77 -5.22
C ALA A 33 -0.09 -9.84 -4.63
N ALA A 34 0.21 -8.55 -4.59
CA ALA A 34 -0.73 -7.53 -4.17
C ALA A 34 -0.67 -6.28 -5.06
N VAL A 35 -1.83 -5.68 -5.33
CA VAL A 35 -1.91 -4.38 -6.00
C VAL A 35 -2.61 -3.41 -5.06
N SER A 36 -1.90 -2.38 -4.66
CA SER A 36 -2.37 -1.35 -3.74
C SER A 36 -2.57 -0.03 -4.47
N CYS A 37 -3.82 0.39 -4.61
CA CYS A 37 -4.23 1.53 -5.39
C CYS A 37 -4.64 2.68 -4.48
N SER A 38 -4.01 3.85 -4.62
CA SER A 38 -4.31 5.08 -3.86
C SER A 38 -4.50 4.82 -2.35
N GLY A 39 -3.63 3.97 -1.77
CA GLY A 39 -3.76 3.53 -0.38
C GLY A 39 -3.28 4.58 0.62
N ASN A 40 -4.05 4.78 1.68
CA ASN A 40 -3.69 5.67 2.79
C ASN A 40 -2.70 4.98 3.75
N HIS A 41 -1.51 4.65 3.26
CA HIS A 41 -0.51 3.80 3.90
C HIS A 41 -0.03 4.28 5.27
N ASP A 42 -0.15 5.58 5.54
CA ASP A 42 0.21 6.19 6.82
C ASP A 42 -0.91 7.12 7.30
N ASN A 43 -1.77 6.62 8.18
CA ASN A 43 -2.91 7.38 8.67
C ASN A 43 -2.54 8.54 9.61
N SER A 44 -1.26 8.68 9.99
CA SER A 44 -0.79 9.85 10.74
C SER A 44 -0.78 11.13 9.91
N ILE A 45 -0.76 11.01 8.59
CA ILE A 45 -0.82 12.12 7.63
C ILE A 45 -2.13 12.19 6.85
N TYR A 46 -3.12 11.37 7.21
CA TYR A 46 -4.43 11.34 6.59
C TYR A 46 -5.49 12.07 7.43
N ASN A 47 -6.74 12.00 7.01
CA ASN A 47 -7.87 12.53 7.76
C ASN A 47 -7.93 11.90 9.16
N ARG A 48 -7.76 12.73 10.20
CA ARG A 48 -7.63 12.28 11.58
C ARG A 48 -8.87 11.53 12.05
N GLY A 49 -10.07 12.08 11.78
CA GLY A 49 -11.31 11.41 12.20
C GLY A 49 -11.50 10.05 11.56
N TRP A 50 -11.13 9.90 10.27
CA TRP A 50 -11.13 8.60 9.60
C TRP A 50 -10.13 7.63 10.26
N GLY A 51 -8.91 8.11 10.51
CA GLY A 51 -7.87 7.29 11.15
C GLY A 51 -8.28 6.85 12.55
N GLU A 52 -8.85 7.72 13.38
CA GLU A 52 -9.32 7.39 14.73
C GLU A 52 -10.45 6.37 14.69
N CYS A 53 -11.43 6.50 13.76
CA CYS A 53 -12.53 5.55 13.64
C CYS A 53 -12.09 4.16 13.19
N TYR A 54 -11.24 4.07 12.16
CA TYR A 54 -10.92 2.78 11.51
C TYR A 54 -9.67 2.12 12.04
N ASN A 55 -8.69 2.89 12.52
CA ASN A 55 -7.45 2.33 13.07
C ASN A 55 -7.46 2.26 14.59
N GLY A 56 -8.41 2.95 15.25
CA GLY A 56 -8.46 3.08 16.69
C GLY A 56 -7.23 3.80 17.25
N VAL A 57 -7.33 4.24 18.48
CA VAL A 57 -6.22 4.90 19.18
C VAL A 57 -5.86 4.13 20.43
N ARG A 58 -4.60 4.24 20.83
CA ARG A 58 -4.07 3.77 22.11
C ARG A 58 -3.27 4.87 22.78
N GLU A 59 -3.37 4.93 24.07
CA GLU A 59 -2.49 5.76 24.89
C GLU A 59 -1.14 5.07 25.05
N VAL A 60 -0.06 5.85 24.92
CA VAL A 60 1.31 5.40 25.08
C VAL A 60 1.98 6.30 26.09
N GLU A 61 2.44 5.72 27.20
CA GLU A 61 3.24 6.42 28.21
C GLU A 61 4.64 6.70 27.66
N LYS A 62 5.11 7.92 27.84
CA LYS A 62 6.45 8.36 27.50
C LYS A 62 7.09 9.01 28.71
N VAL A 63 8.25 8.54 29.10
CA VAL A 63 9.05 9.18 30.14
C VAL A 63 9.87 10.30 29.50
N VAL A 64 9.67 11.53 29.96
CA VAL A 64 10.40 12.71 29.50
C VAL A 64 11.26 13.20 30.67
N LYS A 65 12.52 13.53 30.39
CA LYS A 65 13.44 14.16 31.39
C LYS A 65 13.45 15.66 31.14
N ASP A 66 13.28 16.40 32.22
CA ASP A 66 13.47 17.85 32.20
C ASP A 66 14.98 18.22 32.17
N SER A 67 15.27 19.50 32.03
CA SER A 67 16.64 20.02 32.01
C SER A 67 17.46 19.77 33.32
N LEU A 68 16.77 19.39 34.39
CA LEU A 68 17.36 19.04 35.69
C LEU A 68 17.49 17.53 35.90
N GLY A 69 17.06 16.73 34.91
CA GLY A 69 17.12 15.26 34.95
C GLY A 69 15.95 14.59 35.69
N ASN A 70 14.93 15.36 36.12
CA ASN A 70 13.74 14.78 36.75
C ASN A 70 12.88 14.10 35.67
N GLU A 71 12.40 12.91 35.97
CA GLU A 71 11.52 12.14 35.07
C GLU A 71 10.05 12.50 35.30
N THR A 72 9.37 12.85 34.24
CA THR A 72 7.91 13.06 34.22
C THR A 72 7.28 12.11 33.21
N LYS A 73 6.06 11.67 33.51
CA LYS A 73 5.26 10.84 32.60
C LYS A 73 4.39 11.73 31.76
N GLU A 74 4.57 11.63 30.45
CA GLU A 74 3.69 12.22 29.46
C GLU A 74 2.94 11.11 28.72
N TYR A 75 1.76 11.42 28.22
CA TYR A 75 0.94 10.48 27.47
C TYR A 75 0.72 11.02 26.07
N GLU A 76 0.95 10.17 25.07
CA GLU A 76 0.63 10.46 23.67
C GLU A 76 -0.36 9.44 23.11
N TYR A 77 -1.17 9.85 22.15
CA TYR A 77 -2.10 8.96 21.47
C TYR A 77 -1.52 8.54 20.12
N LYS A 78 -1.42 7.23 19.92
CA LYS A 78 -0.99 6.63 18.65
C LYS A 78 -2.09 5.75 18.07
N PHE A 79 -2.12 5.61 16.76
CA PHE A 79 -3.00 4.62 16.14
C PHE A 79 -2.64 3.20 16.61
N ARG A 80 -3.68 2.37 16.81
CA ARG A 80 -3.47 0.95 17.17
C ARG A 80 -2.94 0.15 15.99
N VAL A 81 -3.48 0.43 14.78
CA VAL A 81 -3.02 -0.20 13.55
C VAL A 81 -1.75 0.50 13.08
N LYS A 82 -0.71 -0.27 12.84
CA LYS A 82 0.57 0.23 12.30
C LYS A 82 0.37 0.79 10.90
N SER A 83 1.18 1.78 10.55
CA SER A 83 1.32 2.19 9.15
C SER A 83 1.92 1.05 8.33
N ASN A 84 1.63 1.03 7.03
CA ASN A 84 2.21 0.01 6.15
C ASN A 84 3.75 0.14 6.05
N ALA A 85 4.28 1.35 6.21
CA ALA A 85 5.72 1.60 6.25
C ALA A 85 6.41 0.83 7.38
N GLU A 86 5.78 0.73 8.58
CA GLU A 86 6.36 0.01 9.72
C GLU A 86 6.49 -1.51 9.49
N ILE A 87 5.69 -2.07 8.58
CA ILE A 87 5.67 -3.50 8.28
C ILE A 87 6.23 -3.84 6.89
N ALA A 88 6.66 -2.84 6.11
CA ALA A 88 7.18 -2.99 4.75
C ALA A 88 8.33 -4.02 4.65
N LYS A 89 9.17 -4.09 5.67
CA LYS A 89 10.29 -5.04 5.78
C LYS A 89 9.88 -6.51 5.70
N ASN A 90 8.63 -6.82 5.98
CA ASN A 90 8.12 -8.19 5.99
C ASN A 90 7.71 -8.68 4.58
N LEU A 91 7.70 -7.81 3.58
CA LEU A 91 7.32 -8.17 2.21
C LEU A 91 8.18 -9.33 1.70
N LYS A 92 7.55 -10.40 1.21
CA LYS A 92 8.19 -11.53 0.51
C LYS A 92 7.65 -11.74 -0.90
N GLY A 93 6.39 -11.44 -1.11
CA GLY A 93 5.71 -11.55 -2.41
C GLY A 93 5.93 -10.32 -3.29
N HIS A 94 5.15 -10.22 -4.35
CA HIS A 94 5.21 -9.13 -5.32
C HIS A 94 4.18 -8.07 -4.99
N LEU A 95 4.61 -6.81 -4.88
CA LEU A 95 3.73 -5.68 -4.59
C LEU A 95 3.81 -4.66 -5.73
N MET A 96 2.65 -4.22 -6.22
CA MET A 96 2.54 -3.05 -7.08
C MET A 96 1.81 -1.93 -6.35
N LEU A 97 2.45 -0.78 -6.23
CA LEU A 97 1.88 0.46 -5.70
C LEU A 97 1.38 1.33 -6.85
N VAL A 98 0.16 1.84 -6.74
CA VAL A 98 -0.44 2.71 -7.76
C VAL A 98 -1.00 3.96 -7.12
N THR A 99 -0.78 5.12 -7.72
CA THR A 99 -1.34 6.40 -7.27
C THR A 99 -1.56 7.37 -8.43
N GLY A 100 -2.57 8.21 -8.35
CA GLY A 100 -2.69 9.40 -9.18
C GLY A 100 -1.88 10.54 -8.56
N ASP A 101 -1.14 11.30 -9.38
CA ASP A 101 -0.31 12.39 -8.89
C ASP A 101 -1.11 13.62 -8.42
N MET A 102 -2.36 13.74 -8.87
CA MET A 102 -3.30 14.80 -8.51
C MET A 102 -4.33 14.36 -7.46
N ASP A 103 -4.09 13.27 -6.74
CA ASP A 103 -5.01 12.76 -5.72
C ASP A 103 -5.08 13.73 -4.52
N LYS A 104 -6.24 14.37 -4.38
CA LYS A 104 -6.55 15.34 -3.30
C LYS A 104 -7.19 14.67 -2.09
N ASN A 105 -7.63 13.41 -2.20
CA ASN A 105 -8.21 12.66 -1.11
C ASN A 105 -7.12 11.89 -0.34
N VAL A 106 -6.45 10.98 -1.02
CA VAL A 106 -5.27 10.27 -0.46
C VAL A 106 -4.04 10.79 -1.17
N ASN A 107 -3.39 11.78 -0.55
CA ASN A 107 -2.22 12.43 -1.14
C ASN A 107 -1.17 11.39 -1.56
N PRO A 108 -0.55 11.50 -2.76
CA PRO A 108 0.48 10.58 -3.24
C PRO A 108 1.63 10.35 -2.26
N ALA A 109 1.85 11.27 -1.32
CA ALA A 109 2.83 11.11 -0.25
C ALA A 109 2.65 9.81 0.56
N HIS A 110 1.43 9.29 0.69
CA HIS A 110 1.19 7.99 1.31
C HIS A 110 1.91 6.87 0.57
N THR A 111 1.77 6.85 -0.75
CA THR A 111 2.41 5.86 -1.62
C THR A 111 3.93 6.05 -1.61
N TYR A 112 4.42 7.28 -1.64
CA TYR A 112 5.86 7.56 -1.58
C TYR A 112 6.50 7.17 -0.25
N ARG A 113 5.83 7.37 0.89
CA ARG A 113 6.30 6.88 2.19
C ARG A 113 6.37 5.35 2.24
N MET A 114 5.40 4.66 1.66
CA MET A 114 5.45 3.20 1.57
C MET A 114 6.61 2.75 0.67
N ALA A 115 6.79 3.38 -0.49
CA ALA A 115 7.90 3.11 -1.40
C ALA A 115 9.26 3.35 -0.72
N GLN A 116 9.41 4.46 0.01
CA GLN A 116 10.63 4.75 0.78
C GLN A 116 10.93 3.62 1.78
N ALA A 117 9.94 3.19 2.56
CA ALA A 117 10.13 2.12 3.55
C ALA A 117 10.50 0.78 2.91
N LEU A 118 9.96 0.47 1.72
CA LEU A 118 10.34 -0.71 0.94
C LEU A 118 11.78 -0.63 0.45
N ILE A 119 12.20 0.52 -0.08
CA ILE A 119 13.59 0.77 -0.52
C ILE A 119 14.56 0.62 0.65
N GLU A 120 14.28 1.26 1.79
CA GLU A 120 15.10 1.17 3.00
C GLU A 120 15.21 -0.26 3.54
N ALA A 121 14.15 -1.06 3.35
CA ALA A 121 14.13 -2.48 3.71
C ALA A 121 14.75 -3.41 2.64
N GLY A 122 15.27 -2.87 1.53
CA GLY A 122 15.84 -3.65 0.42
C GLY A 122 14.82 -4.54 -0.28
N LYS A 123 13.54 -4.10 -0.36
CA LYS A 123 12.46 -4.85 -1.01
C LYS A 123 12.25 -4.37 -2.44
N ASP A 124 12.06 -5.33 -3.34
CA ASP A 124 11.66 -5.07 -4.71
C ASP A 124 10.14 -4.90 -4.83
N PHE A 125 9.70 -3.95 -5.64
CA PHE A 125 8.28 -3.67 -5.87
C PHE A 125 8.09 -2.91 -7.18
N ASP A 126 6.89 -3.02 -7.75
CA ASP A 126 6.47 -2.22 -8.90
C ASP A 126 5.77 -0.95 -8.42
N MET A 127 5.92 0.14 -9.17
CA MET A 127 5.23 1.39 -8.91
C MET A 127 4.69 2.01 -10.18
N LEU A 128 3.42 2.44 -10.15
CA LEU A 128 2.75 3.18 -11.21
C LEU A 128 2.22 4.50 -10.66
N VAL A 129 2.77 5.59 -11.13
CA VAL A 129 2.19 6.92 -10.94
C VAL A 129 1.43 7.27 -12.21
N ILE A 130 0.15 7.65 -12.09
CA ILE A 130 -0.71 8.03 -13.22
C ILE A 130 -0.81 9.56 -13.27
N PRO A 131 -0.13 10.21 -14.22
CA PRO A 131 -0.11 11.66 -14.31
C PRO A 131 -1.50 12.24 -14.62
N GLY A 132 -1.86 13.33 -13.94
CA GLY A 132 -3.13 14.01 -14.09
C GLY A 132 -4.32 13.29 -13.44
N ALA A 133 -4.13 12.11 -12.87
CA ALA A 133 -5.20 11.35 -12.24
C ALA A 133 -5.40 11.78 -10.77
N GLY A 134 -6.67 11.85 -10.36
CA GLY A 134 -7.08 12.05 -8.97
C GLY A 134 -7.15 10.74 -8.19
N HIS A 135 -8.10 10.68 -7.23
CA HIS A 135 -8.32 9.49 -6.41
C HIS A 135 -8.83 8.28 -7.21
N GLY A 136 -9.62 8.50 -8.24
CA GLY A 136 -9.90 7.53 -9.31
C GLY A 136 -9.04 7.87 -10.53
N TYR A 137 -8.83 6.90 -11.42
CA TYR A 137 -7.89 7.06 -12.53
C TYR A 137 -8.55 7.55 -13.83
N GLY A 138 -9.89 7.61 -13.87
CA GLY A 138 -10.65 8.22 -14.96
C GLY A 138 -10.34 7.60 -16.32
N SER A 139 -9.86 8.41 -17.27
CA SER A 139 -9.52 7.90 -18.62
C SER A 139 -8.35 6.90 -18.63
N ALA A 140 -7.61 6.79 -17.57
CA ALA A 140 -6.52 5.83 -17.43
C ALA A 140 -6.94 4.49 -16.79
N ASP A 141 -8.22 4.32 -16.41
CA ASP A 141 -8.71 3.10 -15.77
C ASP A 141 -8.44 1.86 -16.62
N GLU A 142 -8.74 1.90 -17.92
CA GLU A 142 -8.48 0.77 -18.81
C GLU A 142 -6.98 0.39 -18.88
N TYR A 143 -6.11 1.39 -18.94
CA TYR A 143 -4.67 1.17 -18.91
C TYR A 143 -4.22 0.54 -17.59
N PHE A 144 -4.72 1.07 -16.47
CA PHE A 144 -4.42 0.56 -15.14
C PHE A 144 -4.90 -0.90 -14.97
N GLU A 145 -6.14 -1.22 -15.37
CA GLU A 145 -6.68 -2.58 -15.29
C GLU A 145 -5.83 -3.58 -16.07
N LYS A 146 -5.44 -3.24 -17.31
CA LYS A 146 -4.54 -4.07 -18.13
C LYS A 146 -3.19 -4.30 -17.41
N LYS A 147 -2.63 -3.27 -16.79
CA LYS A 147 -1.40 -3.37 -16.00
C LYS A 147 -1.58 -4.31 -14.81
N MET A 148 -2.68 -4.17 -14.06
CA MET A 148 -3.01 -5.01 -12.91
C MET A 148 -3.18 -6.48 -13.31
N TYR A 149 -3.93 -6.76 -14.37
CA TYR A 149 -4.12 -8.13 -14.85
C TYR A 149 -2.79 -8.77 -15.30
N ARG A 150 -1.95 -8.02 -16.00
CA ARG A 150 -0.61 -8.51 -16.37
C ARG A 150 0.26 -8.79 -15.17
N PHE A 151 0.22 -7.93 -14.17
CA PHE A 151 0.93 -8.12 -12.92
C PHE A 151 0.52 -9.44 -12.25
N PHE A 152 -0.78 -9.69 -12.10
CA PHE A 152 -1.26 -10.94 -11.53
C PHE A 152 -0.98 -12.15 -12.43
N ALA A 153 -1.15 -12.04 -13.75
CA ALA A 153 -0.82 -13.12 -14.67
C ALA A 153 0.66 -13.54 -14.53
N LYS A 154 1.57 -12.57 -14.50
CA LYS A 154 3.00 -12.81 -14.31
C LYS A 154 3.30 -13.48 -12.97
N HIS A 155 2.78 -12.92 -11.87
CA HIS A 155 3.23 -13.30 -10.54
C HIS A 155 2.42 -14.42 -9.87
N LEU A 156 1.19 -14.69 -10.34
CA LEU A 156 0.39 -15.82 -9.85
C LEU A 156 0.37 -17.00 -10.80
N LEU A 157 0.35 -16.75 -12.12
CA LEU A 157 0.23 -17.80 -13.12
C LEU A 157 1.56 -18.17 -13.78
N GLY A 158 2.60 -17.31 -13.62
CA GLY A 158 3.86 -17.46 -14.34
C GLY A 158 3.75 -17.12 -15.83
N ASP A 159 2.64 -16.47 -16.22
CA ASP A 159 2.40 -16.08 -17.61
C ASP A 159 3.10 -14.76 -17.93
N THR A 160 4.17 -14.85 -18.71
CA THR A 160 4.96 -13.69 -19.16
C THR A 160 4.59 -13.22 -20.56
N ARG A 161 3.59 -13.84 -21.20
CA ARG A 161 3.08 -13.42 -22.50
C ARG A 161 2.32 -12.11 -22.37
N ALA A 162 3.06 -11.02 -22.35
CA ALA A 162 2.56 -9.68 -22.07
C ALA A 162 1.38 -9.24 -22.99
N ASP A 163 1.25 -9.87 -24.15
CA ASP A 163 0.36 -9.45 -25.25
C ASP A 163 -1.02 -10.13 -25.23
N TYR A 164 -1.25 -11.05 -24.29
CA TYR A 164 -2.50 -11.80 -24.21
C TYR A 164 -3.75 -10.92 -23.99
N TRP A 165 -3.57 -9.74 -23.39
CA TRP A 165 -4.65 -8.81 -23.04
C TRP A 165 -4.77 -7.61 -24.01
N GLY A 166 -4.24 -7.76 -25.20
CA GLY A 166 -4.11 -6.67 -26.18
C GLY A 166 -2.92 -5.78 -25.87
N ASP A 167 -2.30 -5.31 -26.91
CA ASP A 167 -1.15 -4.43 -26.81
C ASP A 167 -1.56 -3.11 -26.14
N ILE A 168 -0.99 -2.82 -24.98
CA ILE A 168 -1.19 -1.51 -24.33
C ILE A 168 -0.70 -0.39 -25.26
N ASN A 169 0.22 -0.70 -26.16
CA ASN A 169 0.84 0.25 -27.07
C ASN A 169 0.12 0.33 -28.45
N ARG A 170 -0.93 -0.47 -28.68
CA ARG A 170 -1.76 -0.28 -29.87
C ARG A 170 -2.64 0.94 -29.63
N SER A 171 -2.23 2.06 -30.17
CA SER A 171 -3.10 3.21 -30.39
C SER A 171 -4.34 2.77 -31.16
N LYS A 172 -5.51 3.17 -30.70
CA LYS A 172 -6.74 3.10 -31.46
C LYS A 172 -6.64 3.97 -32.69
#